data_d75c0a1bcadeeeb4e8e1a2236fad5ad4
#
_entry.id   d75c0a1bcadeeeb4e8e1a2236fad5ad4
#
_cell.length_a   1.000
_cell.length_b   1.000
_cell.length_c   1.000
_cell.angle_alpha   90.00
_cell.angle_beta   90.00
_cell.angle_gamma   90.00
#
_symmetry.space_group_name_H-M   'P 1'
#
loop_
_entity.id
_entity.type
_entity.pdbx_description
1 polymer ?
#
loop_
_entity_poly.entity_id
_entity_poly.type
_entity_poly.pdbx_seq_one_letter_code
_entity_poly.pdbx_strand_id
1 'polypeptide(L)'
;MWKNFFRVLFHREHLIISGGAILLILFCYFVSLNISFLSPVARAIKDFSMSDLYYQMCWSDEEVEESELVTLVDITKQHTRGELASTVEQVNRCNPRTVVLDVIFEGVKDDLAGNDSLVSALSANPSTTVVAAKLIDYQDSLQSFRGKVSSFFMDEFPLMEGYSNVMSNHTASTVREMSVNRKLRGEPVYSLAARSYMVALGDSVQAFPGFSEDRLINFKPLRFPVVSSDSILQHRDLIQNRIVLIGALKEEADMHYTPIGKIPGPEVQAFSVQTLLDQRDIQVVPEWLLMLLAFLACYITQLLQYAVGVFIGRRTDTLSVFLSGSFLFLRFVTFSWLALLAFLGFVLYFRFNVYLAMTWIFAPVMLVAEARAIYAAVVKSMCYNHSQVKWLEKSLYKVSKPES
;
A
#
# COMPACT_ATOMS: atom_id res chain seq x y z
N MET A 1 17.63 -23.63 -37.28
CA MET A 1 17.69 -23.20 -35.87
C MET A 1 16.51 -22.32 -35.48
N TRP A 2 16.26 -21.21 -36.15
CA TRP A 2 15.16 -20.26 -35.84
C TRP A 2 13.75 -20.88 -35.94
N LYS A 3 13.46 -21.75 -36.93
CA LYS A 3 12.15 -22.43 -37.05
C LYS A 3 11.81 -23.29 -35.81
N ASN A 4 12.78 -23.98 -35.24
CA ASN A 4 12.56 -24.79 -34.03
C ASN A 4 12.40 -23.90 -32.78
N PHE A 5 13.13 -22.76 -32.70
CA PHE A 5 12.96 -21.79 -31.62
C PHE A 5 11.57 -21.18 -31.65
N PHE A 6 11.08 -20.70 -32.79
CA PHE A 6 9.71 -20.16 -32.91
C PHE A 6 8.64 -21.21 -32.63
N ARG A 7 8.87 -22.49 -33.02
CA ARG A 7 7.92 -23.56 -32.70
C ARG A 7 7.79 -23.81 -31.19
N VAL A 8 8.87 -23.67 -30.44
CA VAL A 8 8.85 -23.80 -28.98
C VAL A 8 8.32 -22.54 -28.36
N LEU A 9 8.70 -21.36 -28.85
CA LEU A 9 8.22 -20.08 -28.38
C LEU A 9 6.68 -20.01 -28.34
N PHE A 10 6.01 -20.50 -29.39
CA PHE A 10 4.55 -20.48 -29.49
C PHE A 10 3.89 -21.85 -29.17
N HIS A 11 4.57 -22.68 -28.37
CA HIS A 11 4.00 -23.97 -28.04
C HIS A 11 2.86 -23.82 -27.02
N ARG A 12 1.68 -24.37 -27.33
CA ARG A 12 0.47 -24.27 -26.51
C ARG A 12 0.65 -24.75 -25.06
N GLU A 13 1.58 -25.66 -24.80
CA GLU A 13 1.83 -26.21 -23.46
C GLU A 13 2.38 -25.14 -22.52
N HIS A 14 3.16 -24.16 -23.02
CA HIS A 14 3.59 -23.03 -22.20
C HIS A 14 2.41 -22.17 -21.75
N LEU A 15 1.38 -22.00 -22.58
CA LEU A 15 0.15 -21.30 -22.22
C LEU A 15 -0.62 -22.07 -21.13
N ILE A 16 -0.76 -23.38 -21.29
CA ILE A 16 -1.47 -24.26 -20.34
C ILE A 16 -0.74 -24.25 -18.97
N ILE A 17 0.58 -24.39 -18.98
CA ILE A 17 1.38 -24.40 -17.74
C ILE A 17 1.33 -23.03 -17.06
N SER A 18 1.38 -21.92 -17.81
CA SER A 18 1.24 -20.57 -17.25
C SER A 18 -0.13 -20.36 -16.60
N GLY A 19 -1.20 -20.77 -17.28
CA GLY A 19 -2.54 -20.77 -16.70
C GLY A 19 -2.64 -21.67 -15.47
N GLY A 20 -2.03 -22.86 -15.53
CA GLY A 20 -1.95 -23.80 -14.41
C GLY A 20 -1.24 -23.23 -13.18
N ALA A 21 -0.16 -22.46 -13.36
CA ALA A 21 0.55 -21.79 -12.26
C ALA A 21 -0.34 -20.75 -11.57
N ILE A 22 -1.11 -19.96 -12.33
CA ILE A 22 -2.07 -19.00 -11.77
C ILE A 22 -3.20 -19.72 -11.04
N LEU A 23 -3.77 -20.77 -11.63
CA LEU A 23 -4.82 -21.55 -10.98
C LEU A 23 -4.31 -22.19 -9.68
N LEU A 24 -3.08 -22.65 -9.65
CA LEU A 24 -2.47 -23.25 -8.47
C LEU A 24 -2.34 -22.22 -7.33
N ILE A 25 -1.90 -20.99 -7.61
CA ILE A 25 -1.83 -19.94 -6.58
C ILE A 25 -3.22 -19.51 -6.10
N LEU A 26 -4.19 -19.39 -7.00
CA LEU A 26 -5.57 -19.07 -6.63
C LEU A 26 -6.17 -20.18 -5.76
N PHE A 27 -5.90 -21.46 -6.07
CA PHE A 27 -6.28 -22.58 -5.25
C PHE A 27 -5.65 -22.54 -3.87
N CYS A 28 -4.32 -22.33 -3.78
CA CYS A 28 -3.61 -22.18 -2.51
C CYS A 28 -4.16 -21.02 -1.68
N TYR A 29 -4.47 -19.90 -2.31
CA TYR A 29 -5.09 -18.74 -1.66
C TYR A 29 -6.49 -19.08 -1.13
N PHE A 30 -7.34 -19.71 -1.94
CA PHE A 30 -8.67 -20.16 -1.52
C PHE A 30 -8.60 -21.14 -0.34
N VAL A 31 -7.69 -22.12 -0.40
CA VAL A 31 -7.46 -23.07 0.70
C VAL A 31 -7.02 -22.33 1.97
N SER A 32 -6.11 -21.36 1.85
CA SER A 32 -5.61 -20.60 3.01
C SER A 32 -6.70 -19.75 3.68
N LEU A 33 -7.69 -19.28 2.93
CA LEU A 33 -8.83 -18.53 3.48
C LEU A 33 -9.81 -19.44 4.26
N ASN A 34 -9.93 -20.71 3.86
CA ASN A 34 -10.90 -21.65 4.43
C ASN A 34 -10.33 -22.50 5.58
N ILE A 35 -9.02 -22.50 5.77
CA ILE A 35 -8.35 -23.24 6.84
C ILE A 35 -7.79 -22.25 7.87
N SER A 36 -8.43 -22.18 9.03
CA SER A 36 -8.07 -21.23 10.10
C SER A 36 -6.61 -21.32 10.55
N PHE A 37 -6.01 -22.52 10.51
CA PHE A 37 -4.58 -22.71 10.80
C PHE A 37 -3.66 -21.98 9.81
N LEU A 38 -4.07 -21.80 8.55
CA LEU A 38 -3.31 -21.11 7.51
C LEU A 38 -3.61 -19.60 7.44
N SER A 39 -4.54 -19.10 8.25
CA SER A 39 -4.90 -17.68 8.27
C SER A 39 -3.73 -16.72 8.56
N PRO A 40 -2.70 -17.07 9.38
CA PRO A 40 -1.51 -16.23 9.53
C PRO A 40 -0.71 -16.11 8.23
N VAL A 41 -0.61 -17.19 7.44
CA VAL A 41 0.09 -17.18 6.16
C VAL A 41 -0.65 -16.32 5.14
N ALA A 42 -1.98 -16.45 5.08
CA ALA A 42 -2.80 -15.62 4.19
C ALA A 42 -2.69 -14.12 4.56
N ARG A 43 -2.65 -13.80 5.86
CA ARG A 43 -2.42 -12.44 6.35
C ARG A 43 -1.03 -11.94 5.97
N ALA A 44 0.01 -12.72 6.21
CA ALA A 44 1.39 -12.34 5.84
C ALA A 44 1.54 -12.07 4.34
N ILE A 45 0.89 -12.86 3.48
CA ILE A 45 0.89 -12.63 2.02
C ILE A 45 0.16 -11.32 1.66
N LYS A 46 -0.92 -10.99 2.35
CA LYS A 46 -1.67 -9.73 2.14
C LYS A 46 -0.92 -8.52 2.70
N ASP A 47 -0.26 -8.69 3.86
CA ASP A 47 0.52 -7.62 4.50
C ASP A 47 1.83 -7.31 3.77
N PHE A 48 2.36 -8.27 3.00
CA PHE A 48 3.59 -8.05 2.25
C PHE A 48 3.36 -7.20 1.01
N SER A 49 4.03 -6.07 0.93
CA SER A 49 4.09 -5.25 -0.27
C SER A 49 5.53 -4.94 -0.63
N MET A 50 5.86 -5.05 -1.92
CA MET A 50 7.18 -4.64 -2.42
C MET A 50 7.42 -3.13 -2.27
N SER A 51 6.36 -2.32 -2.21
CA SER A 51 6.49 -0.88 -1.93
C SER A 51 7.16 -0.60 -0.58
N ASP A 52 6.93 -1.45 0.43
CA ASP A 52 7.56 -1.29 1.74
C ASP A 52 9.08 -1.42 1.64
N LEU A 53 9.55 -2.43 0.90
CA LEU A 53 10.98 -2.59 0.62
C LEU A 53 11.53 -1.40 -0.17
N TYR A 54 10.78 -0.91 -1.15
CA TYR A 54 11.18 0.25 -1.94
C TYR A 54 11.32 1.50 -1.08
N TYR A 55 10.36 1.78 -0.19
CA TYR A 55 10.45 2.90 0.75
C TYR A 55 11.63 2.75 1.71
N GLN A 56 11.82 1.56 2.30
CA GLN A 56 12.96 1.32 3.20
C GLN A 56 14.30 1.56 2.51
N MET A 57 14.45 1.20 1.24
CA MET A 57 15.66 1.49 0.47
C MET A 57 15.88 3.00 0.27
N CYS A 58 14.82 3.76 -0.01
CA CYS A 58 14.92 5.21 -0.20
C CYS A 58 15.18 5.97 1.11
N TRP A 59 14.65 5.48 2.24
CA TRP A 59 14.85 6.08 3.56
C TRP A 59 16.22 5.78 4.16
N SER A 60 17.01 4.89 3.56
CA SER A 60 18.37 4.58 4.01
C SER A 60 19.39 5.67 3.64
N ASP A 61 19.05 6.58 2.73
CA ASP A 61 19.93 7.67 2.31
C ASP A 61 19.98 8.77 3.38
N GLU A 62 21.16 9.34 3.62
CA GLU A 62 21.42 10.32 4.68
C GLU A 62 20.76 11.69 4.42
N GLU A 63 20.40 12.02 3.18
CA GLU A 63 19.78 13.29 2.79
C GLU A 63 18.26 13.15 2.64
N VAL A 64 17.53 13.22 3.76
CA VAL A 64 16.07 13.29 3.76
C VAL A 64 15.62 14.75 3.74
N GLU A 65 14.83 15.14 2.74
CA GLU A 65 14.27 16.49 2.63
C GLU A 65 13.31 16.81 3.80
N GLU A 66 13.20 18.09 4.14
CA GLU A 66 12.24 18.57 5.14
C GLU A 66 11.05 19.24 4.44
N SER A 67 9.83 18.98 4.94
CA SER A 67 8.62 19.58 4.38
C SER A 67 8.58 21.08 4.60
N GLU A 68 8.37 21.82 3.52
CA GLU A 68 8.16 23.26 3.57
C GLU A 68 6.70 23.66 3.79
N LEU A 69 5.77 22.72 3.63
CA LEU A 69 4.34 23.00 3.61
C LEU A 69 3.59 22.50 4.85
N VAL A 70 4.13 21.49 5.52
CA VAL A 70 3.47 20.82 6.66
C VAL A 70 4.39 20.84 7.86
N THR A 71 3.87 21.18 9.03
CA THR A 71 4.59 21.20 10.31
C THR A 71 3.76 20.46 11.36
N LEU A 72 4.43 19.73 12.22
CA LEU A 72 3.82 19.03 13.37
C LEU A 72 4.04 19.83 14.66
N VAL A 73 3.03 19.95 15.50
CA VAL A 73 3.14 20.50 16.85
C VAL A 73 2.86 19.39 17.85
N ASP A 74 3.88 19.04 18.64
CA ASP A 74 3.80 17.96 19.63
C ASP A 74 3.17 18.44 20.93
N ILE A 75 2.01 17.87 21.24
CA ILE A 75 1.24 18.14 22.47
C ILE A 75 1.26 16.97 23.46
N THR A 76 2.17 16.00 23.28
CA THR A 76 2.23 14.81 24.17
C THR A 76 2.34 15.15 25.66
N LYS A 77 2.91 16.31 25.99
CA LYS A 77 3.08 16.78 27.38
C LYS A 77 1.89 17.57 27.91
N GLN A 78 0.90 17.85 27.09
CA GLN A 78 -0.27 18.65 27.50
C GLN A 78 -1.39 17.74 28.03
N HIS A 79 -1.88 18.06 29.20
CA HIS A 79 -2.86 17.23 29.88
C HIS A 79 -4.19 17.95 30.11
N THR A 80 -4.21 19.27 29.97
CA THR A 80 -5.39 20.09 30.19
C THR A 80 -5.87 20.78 28.91
N ARG A 81 -7.16 21.09 28.86
CA ARG A 81 -7.74 21.83 27.73
C ARG A 81 -7.27 23.27 27.66
N GLY A 82 -6.95 23.86 28.83
CA GLY A 82 -6.38 25.20 28.94
C GLY A 82 -4.96 25.30 28.33
N GLU A 83 -4.09 24.30 28.59
CA GLU A 83 -2.77 24.23 27.96
C GLU A 83 -2.88 24.10 26.44
N LEU A 84 -3.80 23.26 25.96
CA LEU A 84 -4.04 23.09 24.55
C LEU A 84 -4.62 24.35 23.89
N ALA A 85 -5.53 25.06 24.59
CA ALA A 85 -6.04 26.37 24.17
C ALA A 85 -4.88 27.36 23.94
N SER A 86 -3.95 27.45 24.91
CA SER A 86 -2.76 28.30 24.80
C SER A 86 -1.89 27.91 23.60
N THR A 87 -1.75 26.61 23.34
CA THR A 87 -1.01 26.13 22.15
C THR A 87 -1.67 26.58 20.84
N VAL A 88 -2.99 26.38 20.70
CA VAL A 88 -3.73 26.83 19.52
C VAL A 88 -3.64 28.35 19.33
N GLU A 89 -3.76 29.14 20.42
CA GLU A 89 -3.58 30.58 20.35
C GLU A 89 -2.19 31.00 19.87
N GLN A 90 -1.12 30.36 20.39
CA GLN A 90 0.24 30.65 19.96
C GLN A 90 0.46 30.30 18.49
N VAL A 91 -0.06 29.15 18.02
CA VAL A 91 -0.02 28.75 16.61
C VAL A 91 -0.75 29.78 15.75
N ASN A 92 -1.96 30.21 16.15
CA ASN A 92 -2.74 31.21 15.43
C ASN A 92 -2.01 32.56 15.32
N ARG A 93 -1.27 32.98 16.35
CA ARG A 93 -0.44 34.20 16.32
C ARG A 93 0.72 34.12 15.32
N CYS A 94 1.13 32.92 14.92
CA CYS A 94 2.16 32.70 13.89
C CYS A 94 1.62 32.75 12.46
N ASN A 95 0.33 33.00 12.24
CA ASN A 95 -0.35 33.03 10.93
C ASN A 95 -0.15 31.75 10.11
N PRO A 96 -0.56 30.58 10.59
CA PRO A 96 -0.56 29.36 9.81
C PRO A 96 -1.55 29.48 8.64
N ARG A 97 -1.33 28.70 7.60
CA ARG A 97 -2.27 28.57 6.48
C ARG A 97 -3.53 27.80 6.89
N THR A 98 -3.33 26.77 7.70
CA THR A 98 -4.41 25.93 8.28
C THR A 98 -3.94 25.36 9.60
N VAL A 99 -4.82 25.36 10.58
CA VAL A 99 -4.63 24.67 11.87
C VAL A 99 -5.44 23.37 11.84
N VAL A 100 -4.81 22.26 12.06
CA VAL A 100 -5.43 20.93 12.09
C VAL A 100 -5.24 20.34 13.48
N LEU A 101 -6.31 20.04 14.17
CA LEU A 101 -6.27 19.46 15.50
C LEU A 101 -6.66 17.98 15.44
N ASP A 102 -5.67 17.09 15.56
CA ASP A 102 -5.89 15.65 15.57
C ASP A 102 -6.17 15.13 16.99
N VAL A 103 -7.19 15.71 17.61
CA VAL A 103 -7.69 15.34 18.93
C VAL A 103 -9.21 15.43 18.92
N ILE A 104 -9.87 14.45 19.53
CA ILE A 104 -11.31 14.42 19.71
C ILE A 104 -11.63 14.65 21.18
N PHE A 105 -12.42 15.67 21.48
CA PHE A 105 -12.81 16.03 22.84
C PHE A 105 -14.17 15.43 23.19
N GLU A 106 -14.16 14.23 23.75
CA GLU A 106 -15.37 13.56 24.17
C GLU A 106 -15.89 14.21 25.46
N GLY A 107 -17.11 14.76 25.38
CA GLY A 107 -17.82 15.35 26.53
C GLY A 107 -17.18 16.62 27.15
N VAL A 108 -17.93 17.28 27.97
CA VAL A 108 -17.48 18.42 28.79
C VAL A 108 -16.71 17.88 29.99
N LYS A 109 -15.54 18.44 30.30
CA LYS A 109 -14.77 18.12 31.51
C LYS A 109 -15.18 19.08 32.67
N ASP A 110 -14.83 18.71 33.91
CA ASP A 110 -15.10 19.52 35.11
C ASP A 110 -14.38 20.88 35.11
N ASP A 111 -13.26 20.99 34.32
CA ASP A 111 -12.57 22.26 34.07
C ASP A 111 -13.34 23.09 33.03
N LEU A 112 -14.35 23.81 33.47
CA LEU A 112 -15.18 24.68 32.64
C LEU A 112 -14.36 25.81 32.00
N ALA A 113 -13.43 26.42 32.74
CA ALA A 113 -12.58 27.49 32.21
C ALA A 113 -11.65 26.99 31.09
N GLY A 114 -11.12 25.76 31.20
CA GLY A 114 -10.36 25.11 30.15
C GLY A 114 -11.19 24.78 28.94
N ASN A 115 -12.45 24.34 29.11
CA ASN A 115 -13.37 24.10 28.00
C ASN A 115 -13.66 25.40 27.23
N ASP A 116 -14.00 26.48 27.93
CA ASP A 116 -14.31 27.78 27.32
C ASP A 116 -13.08 28.37 26.59
N SER A 117 -11.90 28.28 27.19
CA SER A 117 -10.64 28.73 26.59
C SER A 117 -10.33 27.99 25.31
N LEU A 118 -10.54 26.66 25.30
CA LEU A 118 -10.31 25.83 24.10
C LEU A 118 -11.27 26.20 22.98
N VAL A 119 -12.54 26.33 23.25
CA VAL A 119 -13.56 26.75 22.28
C VAL A 119 -13.25 28.13 21.73
N SER A 120 -12.87 29.08 22.58
CA SER A 120 -12.47 30.42 22.18
C SER A 120 -11.26 30.41 21.24
N ALA A 121 -10.20 29.65 21.58
CA ALA A 121 -9.00 29.56 20.79
C ALA A 121 -9.25 28.93 19.42
N LEU A 122 -10.08 27.88 19.32
CA LEU A 122 -10.44 27.22 18.10
C LEU A 122 -11.36 28.07 17.20
N SER A 123 -12.29 28.80 17.84
CA SER A 123 -13.25 29.67 17.14
C SER A 123 -12.67 31.02 16.71
N ALA A 124 -11.43 31.34 17.09
CA ALA A 124 -10.76 32.58 16.66
C ALA A 124 -10.55 32.66 15.17
N ASN A 125 -10.28 31.52 14.49
CA ASN A 125 -10.07 31.42 13.06
C ASN A 125 -10.84 30.23 12.46
N PRO A 126 -12.19 30.25 12.47
CA PRO A 126 -12.99 29.08 12.11
C PRO A 126 -12.85 28.67 10.64
N SER A 127 -12.52 29.59 9.75
CA SER A 127 -12.34 29.31 8.32
C SER A 127 -11.03 28.57 7.97
N THR A 128 -10.06 28.58 8.90
CA THR A 128 -8.76 27.93 8.71
C THR A 128 -8.49 26.83 9.73
N THR A 129 -9.44 26.57 10.63
CA THR A 129 -9.33 25.54 11.65
C THR A 129 -10.11 24.29 11.26
N VAL A 130 -9.45 23.14 11.30
CA VAL A 130 -10.01 21.80 11.04
C VAL A 130 -9.84 20.95 12.28
N VAL A 131 -10.90 20.30 12.73
CA VAL A 131 -10.90 19.43 13.91
C VAL A 131 -11.19 17.98 13.54
N ALA A 132 -10.61 17.06 14.30
CA ALA A 132 -10.82 15.63 14.09
C ALA A 132 -12.20 15.18 14.58
N ALA A 133 -12.76 14.21 13.85
CA ALA A 133 -13.91 13.40 14.24
C ALA A 133 -13.58 11.92 14.04
N LYS A 134 -14.37 11.01 14.61
CA LYS A 134 -14.24 9.57 14.44
C LYS A 134 -15.50 8.96 13.85
N LEU A 135 -15.38 8.23 12.76
CA LEU A 135 -16.48 7.44 12.22
C LEU A 135 -16.60 6.11 12.98
N ILE A 136 -17.83 5.73 13.31
CA ILE A 136 -18.16 4.51 14.05
C ILE A 136 -19.28 3.74 13.36
N ASP A 137 -19.45 2.46 13.72
CA ASP A 137 -20.53 1.59 13.28
C ASP A 137 -20.57 1.43 11.73
N TYR A 138 -19.46 0.93 11.17
CA TYR A 138 -19.40 0.63 9.74
C TYR A 138 -20.32 -0.53 9.38
N GLN A 139 -21.10 -0.37 8.32
CA GLN A 139 -21.97 -1.39 7.76
C GLN A 139 -21.49 -1.83 6.38
N ASP A 140 -20.99 -3.05 6.31
CA ASP A 140 -20.51 -3.64 5.05
C ASP A 140 -21.57 -3.69 3.96
N SER A 141 -22.83 -4.01 4.31
CA SER A 141 -23.94 -4.11 3.37
C SER A 141 -24.30 -2.80 2.67
N LEU A 142 -24.06 -1.66 3.35
CA LEU A 142 -24.35 -0.31 2.85
C LEU A 142 -23.10 0.45 2.44
N GLN A 143 -21.92 -0.11 2.69
CA GLN A 143 -20.62 0.56 2.50
C GLN A 143 -20.64 1.96 3.12
N SER A 144 -21.17 2.08 4.34
CA SER A 144 -21.44 3.38 5.00
C SER A 144 -21.32 3.26 6.52
N PHE A 145 -20.83 4.31 7.15
CA PHE A 145 -20.86 4.47 8.61
C PHE A 145 -22.24 4.95 9.07
N ARG A 146 -22.66 4.51 10.26
CA ARG A 146 -23.90 4.96 10.88
C ARG A 146 -23.72 6.10 11.85
N GLY A 147 -22.58 6.18 12.51
CA GLY A 147 -22.30 7.13 13.56
C GLY A 147 -21.01 7.92 13.34
N LYS A 148 -20.95 9.05 14.00
CA LYS A 148 -19.78 9.91 14.10
C LYS A 148 -19.64 10.38 15.54
N VAL A 149 -18.43 10.36 16.07
CA VAL A 149 -18.06 11.01 17.33
C VAL A 149 -17.38 12.31 16.99
N SER A 150 -18.00 13.41 17.37
CA SER A 150 -17.48 14.77 17.22
C SER A 150 -17.06 15.32 18.59
N SER A 151 -16.26 16.38 18.59
CA SER A 151 -15.93 17.09 19.80
C SER A 151 -17.18 17.76 20.42
N PHE A 152 -17.22 17.88 21.75
CA PHE A 152 -18.40 18.31 22.52
C PHE A 152 -18.97 19.69 22.12
N PHE A 153 -18.13 20.55 21.57
CA PHE A 153 -18.51 21.92 21.21
C PHE A 153 -19.11 22.05 19.80
N MET A 154 -19.10 20.98 18.99
CA MET A 154 -19.47 21.07 17.57
C MET A 154 -20.94 21.42 17.33
N ASP A 155 -21.83 21.12 18.25
CA ASP A 155 -23.26 21.49 18.15
C ASP A 155 -23.49 22.98 18.34
N GLU A 156 -22.68 23.64 19.19
CA GLU A 156 -22.79 25.07 19.50
C GLU A 156 -21.88 25.93 18.62
N PHE A 157 -20.68 25.41 18.29
CA PHE A 157 -19.65 26.07 17.49
C PHE A 157 -19.21 25.16 16.36
N PRO A 158 -19.94 25.12 15.25
CA PRO A 158 -19.61 24.24 14.12
C PRO A 158 -18.35 24.70 13.41
N LEU A 159 -17.28 23.93 13.57
CA LEU A 159 -16.01 24.08 12.85
C LEU A 159 -15.96 23.11 11.67
N MET A 160 -14.94 23.26 10.81
CA MET A 160 -14.70 22.28 9.77
C MET A 160 -14.17 20.98 10.38
N GLU A 161 -14.85 19.89 10.10
CA GLU A 161 -14.54 18.56 10.61
C GLU A 161 -14.03 17.62 9.53
N GLY A 162 -13.05 16.79 9.89
CA GLY A 162 -12.59 15.66 9.08
C GLY A 162 -12.42 14.42 9.96
N TYR A 163 -12.76 13.23 9.45
CA TYR A 163 -12.54 12.02 10.23
C TYR A 163 -11.05 11.63 10.22
N SER A 164 -10.53 11.28 11.41
CA SER A 164 -9.12 10.90 11.61
C SER A 164 -8.88 9.38 11.63
N ASN A 165 -9.93 8.59 11.38
CA ASN A 165 -9.77 7.13 11.34
C ASN A 165 -8.65 6.75 10.37
N VAL A 166 -7.56 6.23 10.91
CA VAL A 166 -6.52 5.56 10.09
C VAL A 166 -7.07 4.19 9.72
N MET A 167 -7.54 4.07 8.50
CA MET A 167 -8.12 2.83 8.00
C MET A 167 -7.00 1.92 7.51
N SER A 168 -6.57 0.97 8.33
CA SER A 168 -5.96 -0.23 7.81
C SER A 168 -7.08 -1.07 7.19
N ASN A 169 -6.93 -1.54 5.95
CA ASN A 169 -7.80 -2.59 5.43
C ASN A 169 -7.90 -3.69 6.50
N HIS A 170 -9.12 -4.14 6.83
CA HIS A 170 -9.44 -5.05 7.95
C HIS A 170 -8.56 -6.30 8.08
N THR A 171 -7.61 -6.51 7.19
CA THR A 171 -6.72 -7.67 7.11
C THR A 171 -5.23 -7.31 7.11
N ALA A 172 -4.85 -6.04 6.91
CA ALA A 172 -3.47 -5.58 6.92
C ALA A 172 -3.20 -4.77 8.18
N SER A 173 -2.09 -5.06 8.87
CA SER A 173 -1.65 -4.29 10.04
C SER A 173 -0.89 -3.02 9.65
N THR A 174 -0.41 -2.96 8.40
CA THR A 174 0.41 -1.86 7.88
C THR A 174 -0.46 -0.85 7.13
N VAL A 175 -0.40 0.41 7.54
CA VAL A 175 -1.10 1.54 6.91
C VAL A 175 -0.34 1.95 5.66
N ARG A 176 -0.96 1.77 4.50
CA ARG A 176 -0.42 2.16 3.18
C ARG A 176 -1.33 3.10 2.42
N GLU A 177 -2.60 3.13 2.81
CA GLU A 177 -3.67 3.85 2.12
C GLU A 177 -4.33 4.84 3.06
N MET A 178 -4.74 5.96 2.51
CA MET A 178 -5.66 6.89 3.15
C MET A 178 -7.01 6.85 2.44
N SER A 179 -8.04 7.03 3.20
CA SER A 179 -9.36 7.26 2.65
C SER A 179 -9.58 8.76 2.51
N VAL A 180 -9.91 9.23 1.33
CA VAL A 180 -10.17 10.65 1.08
C VAL A 180 -11.57 11.03 1.54
N ASN A 181 -12.54 10.17 1.23
CA ASN A 181 -13.91 10.30 1.69
C ASN A 181 -14.51 8.95 2.08
N ARG A 182 -15.56 9.00 2.89
CA ARG A 182 -16.40 7.86 3.28
C ARG A 182 -17.85 8.29 3.34
N LYS A 183 -18.76 7.33 3.32
CA LYS A 183 -20.18 7.61 3.49
C LYS A 183 -20.55 7.54 4.96
N LEU A 184 -21.20 8.58 5.44
CA LEU A 184 -21.89 8.64 6.74
C LEU A 184 -23.38 8.75 6.47
N ARG A 185 -24.14 7.71 6.80
CA ARG A 185 -25.60 7.64 6.53
C ARG A 185 -25.95 7.91 5.06
N GLY A 186 -25.07 7.49 4.13
CA GLY A 186 -25.24 7.69 2.69
C GLY A 186 -24.60 8.95 2.12
N GLU A 187 -24.29 9.95 2.96
CA GLU A 187 -23.68 11.22 2.54
C GLU A 187 -22.15 11.17 2.64
N PRO A 188 -21.43 11.78 1.68
CA PRO A 188 -19.97 11.79 1.69
C PRO A 188 -19.43 12.70 2.80
N VAL A 189 -18.49 12.18 3.59
CA VAL A 189 -17.69 12.92 4.57
C VAL A 189 -16.22 12.76 4.27
N TYR A 190 -15.43 13.80 4.54
CA TYR A 190 -14.01 13.85 4.17
C TYR A 190 -13.13 13.47 5.36
N SER A 191 -11.97 12.87 5.05
CA SER A 191 -10.94 12.61 6.04
C SER A 191 -10.32 13.91 6.56
N LEU A 192 -9.65 13.83 7.70
CA LEU A 192 -8.93 14.96 8.30
C LEU A 192 -7.90 15.52 7.31
N ALA A 193 -7.13 14.66 6.65
CA ALA A 193 -6.14 15.06 5.64
C ALA A 193 -6.79 15.76 4.44
N ALA A 194 -7.89 15.20 3.90
CA ALA A 194 -8.58 15.80 2.74
C ALA A 194 -9.22 17.14 3.11
N ARG A 195 -9.84 17.24 4.29
CA ARG A 195 -10.43 18.51 4.77
C ARG A 195 -9.33 19.57 4.96
N SER A 196 -8.21 19.20 5.55
CA SER A 196 -7.07 20.10 5.78
C SER A 196 -6.50 20.63 4.47
N TYR A 197 -6.35 19.75 3.48
CA TYR A 197 -5.92 20.13 2.13
C TYR A 197 -6.91 21.12 1.48
N MET A 198 -8.22 20.85 1.52
CA MET A 198 -9.24 21.71 0.94
C MET A 198 -9.23 23.11 1.60
N VAL A 199 -9.14 23.17 2.92
CA VAL A 199 -9.06 24.43 3.65
C VAL A 199 -7.79 25.21 3.30
N ALA A 200 -6.65 24.53 3.24
CA ALA A 200 -5.37 25.15 2.92
C ALA A 200 -5.34 25.78 1.52
N LEU A 201 -5.97 25.17 0.53
CA LEU A 201 -6.01 25.69 -0.84
C LEU A 201 -7.15 26.65 -1.09
N GLY A 202 -8.14 26.71 -0.20
CA GLY A 202 -9.35 27.52 -0.39
C GLY A 202 -10.26 27.01 -1.52
N ASP A 203 -10.04 25.78 -1.97
CA ASP A 203 -10.77 25.17 -3.06
C ASP A 203 -12.03 24.45 -2.60
N SER A 204 -13.10 24.62 -3.35
CA SER A 204 -14.30 23.82 -3.23
C SER A 204 -14.02 22.35 -3.64
N VAL A 205 -14.88 21.45 -3.23
CA VAL A 205 -14.84 19.99 -3.52
C VAL A 205 -14.58 19.63 -4.99
N GLN A 206 -14.83 20.55 -5.91
CA GLN A 206 -14.61 20.38 -7.36
C GLN A 206 -13.13 20.35 -7.77
N ALA A 207 -12.21 20.75 -6.90
CA ALA A 207 -10.77 20.76 -7.17
C ALA A 207 -10.10 19.36 -7.16
N PHE A 208 -10.83 18.31 -6.80
CA PHE A 208 -10.35 16.93 -6.88
C PHE A 208 -11.03 16.17 -8.03
N PRO A 209 -10.59 16.34 -9.28
CA PRO A 209 -11.08 15.50 -10.36
C PRO A 209 -10.61 14.05 -10.09
N GLY A 210 -11.54 13.13 -9.88
CA GLY A 210 -11.25 11.74 -9.64
C GLY A 210 -10.96 11.37 -8.18
N PHE A 211 -11.78 11.86 -7.26
CA PHE A 211 -11.81 11.34 -5.89
C PHE A 211 -12.02 9.81 -5.91
N SER A 212 -10.94 9.05 -5.79
CA SER A 212 -11.08 7.65 -5.40
C SER A 212 -11.28 7.62 -3.89
N GLU A 213 -12.16 6.72 -3.42
CA GLU A 213 -12.44 6.58 -2.00
C GLU A 213 -11.16 6.24 -1.20
N ASP A 214 -10.21 5.54 -1.82
CA ASP A 214 -8.93 5.14 -1.23
C ASP A 214 -7.76 5.53 -2.14
N ARG A 215 -6.67 6.04 -1.52
CA ARG A 215 -5.43 6.40 -2.19
C ARG A 215 -4.23 5.88 -1.43
N LEU A 216 -3.20 5.45 -2.14
CA LEU A 216 -1.92 5.12 -1.52
C LEU A 216 -1.26 6.39 -0.97
N ILE A 217 -0.81 6.30 0.28
CA ILE A 217 0.00 7.35 0.90
C ILE A 217 1.42 7.26 0.33
N ASN A 218 1.96 8.39 -0.11
CA ASN A 218 3.33 8.46 -0.57
C ASN A 218 4.26 8.70 0.61
N PHE A 219 4.84 7.64 1.15
CA PHE A 219 5.85 7.70 2.21
C PHE A 219 7.26 8.00 1.65
N LYS A 220 7.36 8.98 0.74
CA LYS A 220 8.67 9.42 0.22
C LYS A 220 9.61 9.84 1.36
N PRO A 221 10.94 9.84 1.16
CA PRO A 221 11.90 10.29 2.16
C PRO A 221 11.75 11.80 2.40
N LEU A 222 10.85 12.11 3.33
CA LEU A 222 10.50 13.46 3.74
C LEU A 222 10.29 13.49 5.25
N ARG A 223 10.90 14.44 5.95
CA ARG A 223 10.64 14.68 7.36
C ARG A 223 9.75 15.91 7.54
N PHE A 224 8.93 15.90 8.56
CA PHE A 224 8.14 17.04 8.94
C PHE A 224 8.83 17.77 10.09
N PRO A 225 8.97 19.13 10.04
CA PRO A 225 9.42 19.90 11.19
C PRO A 225 8.53 19.61 12.38
N VAL A 226 9.12 19.35 13.54
CA VAL A 226 8.41 19.13 14.79
C VAL A 226 8.70 20.27 15.75
N VAL A 227 7.65 20.99 16.13
CA VAL A 227 7.71 22.09 17.10
C VAL A 227 7.08 21.64 18.42
N SER A 228 7.80 21.80 19.53
CA SER A 228 7.21 21.57 20.85
C SER A 228 6.19 22.67 21.19
N SER A 229 5.10 22.31 21.87
CA SER A 229 4.11 23.25 22.38
C SER A 229 4.70 24.40 23.22
N ASP A 230 5.86 24.18 23.85
CA ASP A 230 6.53 25.18 24.69
C ASP A 230 7.38 26.20 23.89
N SER A 231 7.63 25.97 22.59
CA SER A 231 8.56 26.76 21.78
C SER A 231 7.96 27.33 20.49
N ILE A 232 6.66 27.38 20.36
CA ILE A 232 5.92 27.78 19.15
C ILE A 232 6.34 29.15 18.64
N LEU A 233 6.35 30.16 19.53
CA LEU A 233 6.68 31.53 19.14
C LEU A 233 8.14 31.73 18.75
N GLN A 234 9.04 30.84 19.19
CA GLN A 234 10.45 30.83 18.83
C GLN A 234 10.69 30.26 17.42
N HIS A 235 9.79 29.38 16.95
CA HIS A 235 9.87 28.72 15.64
C HIS A 235 8.75 29.19 14.71
N ARG A 236 8.49 30.50 14.71
CA ARG A 236 7.44 31.11 13.90
C ARG A 236 7.59 30.81 12.40
N ASP A 237 8.82 30.75 11.92
CA ASP A 237 9.21 30.44 10.54
C ASP A 237 8.75 29.03 10.10
N LEU A 238 8.73 28.09 11.03
CA LEU A 238 8.23 26.72 10.78
C LEU A 238 6.70 26.60 10.81
N ILE A 239 5.99 27.67 11.18
CA ILE A 239 4.54 27.67 11.33
C ILE A 239 3.86 28.59 10.31
N GLN A 240 4.48 29.73 10.02
CA GLN A 240 3.91 30.76 9.17
C GLN A 240 3.63 30.24 7.76
N ASN A 241 2.39 30.42 7.28
CA ASN A 241 1.91 30.01 5.97
C ASN A 241 2.01 28.49 5.68
N ARG A 242 2.10 27.66 6.73
CA ARG A 242 2.13 26.19 6.63
C ARG A 242 0.82 25.56 7.14
N ILE A 243 0.57 24.34 6.77
CA ILE A 243 -0.45 23.49 7.38
C ILE A 243 0.14 22.93 8.66
N VAL A 244 -0.45 23.26 9.80
CA VAL A 244 0.05 22.89 11.11
C VAL A 244 -0.85 21.82 11.70
N LEU A 245 -0.32 20.60 11.85
CA LEU A 245 -1.02 19.50 12.53
C LEU A 245 -0.60 19.48 14.00
N ILE A 246 -1.57 19.62 14.88
CA ILE A 246 -1.42 19.59 16.34
C ILE A 246 -1.89 18.22 16.83
N GLY A 247 -0.99 17.43 17.41
CA GLY A 247 -1.33 16.09 17.92
C GLY A 247 -0.26 15.52 18.84
N ALA A 248 -0.58 14.41 19.51
CA ALA A 248 0.37 13.72 20.39
C ALA A 248 1.29 12.81 19.56
N LEU A 249 2.60 13.09 19.55
CA LEU A 249 3.56 12.34 18.75
C LEU A 249 4.21 11.16 19.47
N LYS A 250 4.01 11.00 20.77
CA LYS A 250 4.67 9.97 21.59
C LYS A 250 3.70 9.09 22.35
N GLU A 251 2.44 9.09 21.95
CA GLU A 251 1.42 8.26 22.55
C GLU A 251 1.43 6.85 21.92
N GLU A 252 1.77 5.82 22.71
CA GLU A 252 1.89 4.46 22.19
C GLU A 252 0.57 3.90 21.63
N ALA A 253 -0.56 4.35 22.16
CA ALA A 253 -1.88 3.92 21.70
C ALA A 253 -2.22 4.38 20.28
N ASP A 254 -1.58 5.48 19.82
CA ASP A 254 -1.81 6.07 18.49
C ASP A 254 -0.63 5.83 17.54
N MET A 255 0.16 4.78 17.77
CA MET A 255 1.27 4.42 16.90
C MET A 255 0.85 3.42 15.84
N HIS A 256 1.13 3.71 14.58
CA HIS A 256 0.75 2.89 13.42
C HIS A 256 1.96 2.28 12.72
N TYR A 257 1.84 1.02 12.28
CA TYR A 257 2.81 0.41 11.39
C TYR A 257 2.61 0.93 9.98
N THR A 258 3.68 1.40 9.35
CA THR A 258 3.71 1.93 8.00
C THR A 258 4.88 1.33 7.22
N PRO A 259 4.99 1.53 5.89
CA PRO A 259 6.13 1.08 5.10
C PRO A 259 7.50 1.59 5.59
N ILE A 260 7.53 2.72 6.28
CA ILE A 260 8.77 3.35 6.80
C ILE A 260 9.02 3.06 8.28
N GLY A 261 8.19 2.20 8.90
CA GLY A 261 8.29 1.83 10.30
C GLY A 261 7.07 2.24 11.12
N LYS A 262 7.22 2.27 12.44
CA LYS A 262 6.15 2.63 13.39
C LYS A 262 6.20 4.14 13.62
N ILE A 263 5.15 4.86 13.20
CA ILE A 263 5.02 6.32 13.33
C ILE A 263 3.69 6.71 13.99
N PRO A 264 3.59 7.90 14.62
CA PRO A 264 2.37 8.36 15.27
C PRO A 264 1.27 8.75 14.27
N GLY A 265 0.01 8.68 14.72
CA GLY A 265 -1.17 9.03 13.91
C GLY A 265 -1.08 10.41 13.26
N PRO A 266 -0.72 11.48 13.98
CA PRO A 266 -0.56 12.80 13.36
C PRO A 266 0.49 12.85 12.23
N GLU A 267 1.54 12.03 12.31
CA GLU A 267 2.54 11.93 11.23
C GLU A 267 1.98 11.17 10.03
N VAL A 268 1.15 10.14 10.24
CA VAL A 268 0.40 9.48 9.15
C VAL A 268 -0.53 10.47 8.45
N GLN A 269 -1.21 11.34 9.21
CA GLN A 269 -2.04 12.41 8.66
C GLN A 269 -1.18 13.44 7.88
N ALA A 270 0.02 13.78 8.37
CA ALA A 270 0.94 14.67 7.68
C ALA A 270 1.39 14.09 6.32
N PHE A 271 1.75 12.81 6.25
CA PHE A 271 2.05 12.13 4.97
C PHE A 271 0.83 12.09 4.06
N SER A 272 -0.36 11.92 4.61
CA SER A 272 -1.61 11.93 3.84
C SER A 272 -1.87 13.32 3.24
N VAL A 273 -1.73 14.39 4.01
CA VAL A 273 -1.83 15.78 3.54
C VAL A 273 -0.78 16.08 2.47
N GLN A 274 0.48 15.68 2.71
CA GLN A 274 1.58 15.88 1.77
C GLN A 274 1.34 15.16 0.46
N THR A 275 0.80 13.93 0.50
CA THR A 275 0.43 13.18 -0.71
C THR A 275 -0.59 13.94 -1.56
N LEU A 276 -1.58 14.58 -0.92
CA LEU A 276 -2.57 15.42 -1.61
C LEU A 276 -1.95 16.69 -2.18
N LEU A 277 -1.04 17.34 -1.43
CA LEU A 277 -0.34 18.56 -1.88
C LEU A 277 0.57 18.31 -3.07
N ASP A 278 1.25 17.17 -3.10
CA ASP A 278 2.15 16.79 -4.19
C ASP A 278 1.39 16.53 -5.51
N GLN A 279 0.08 16.31 -5.46
CA GLN A 279 -0.79 16.01 -6.62
C GLN A 279 -0.26 14.85 -7.49
N ARG A 280 0.57 13.99 -6.92
CA ARG A 280 1.17 12.84 -7.57
C ARG A 280 0.47 11.56 -7.13
N ASP A 281 -0.68 11.32 -7.74
CA ASP A 281 -1.41 10.08 -7.48
C ASP A 281 -0.60 8.86 -7.91
N ILE A 282 -0.46 7.90 -7.02
CA ILE A 282 0.11 6.60 -7.34
C ILE A 282 -1.01 5.79 -8.02
N GLN A 283 -0.82 5.51 -9.30
CA GLN A 283 -1.77 4.74 -10.08
C GLN A 283 -1.67 3.26 -9.75
N VAL A 284 -2.72 2.70 -9.19
CA VAL A 284 -2.80 1.25 -8.92
C VAL A 284 -3.20 0.52 -10.19
N VAL A 285 -2.38 -0.45 -10.58
CA VAL A 285 -2.68 -1.27 -11.77
C VAL A 285 -3.87 -2.17 -11.47
N PRO A 286 -4.90 -2.20 -12.34
CA PRO A 286 -6.10 -2.98 -12.13
C PRO A 286 -5.81 -4.49 -12.13
N GLU A 287 -6.58 -5.25 -11.35
CA GLU A 287 -6.36 -6.69 -11.12
C GLU A 287 -6.30 -7.53 -12.40
N TRP A 288 -7.16 -7.23 -13.37
CA TRP A 288 -7.16 -7.95 -14.66
C TRP A 288 -5.82 -7.79 -15.41
N LEU A 289 -5.22 -6.59 -15.35
CA LEU A 289 -3.92 -6.33 -15.98
C LEU A 289 -2.78 -7.00 -15.19
N LEU A 290 -2.87 -7.01 -13.85
CA LEU A 290 -1.93 -7.77 -13.01
C LEU A 290 -1.96 -9.26 -13.34
N MET A 291 -3.14 -9.85 -13.54
CA MET A 291 -3.27 -11.26 -13.95
C MET A 291 -2.68 -11.53 -15.32
N LEU A 292 -2.86 -10.59 -16.26
CA LEU A 292 -2.22 -10.68 -17.59
C LEU A 292 -0.70 -10.60 -17.48
N LEU A 293 -0.16 -9.67 -16.67
CA LEU A 293 1.28 -9.53 -16.43
C LEU A 293 1.85 -10.77 -15.73
N ALA A 294 1.14 -11.33 -14.76
CA ALA A 294 1.51 -12.58 -14.10
C ALA A 294 1.58 -13.76 -15.10
N PHE A 295 0.57 -13.86 -15.96
CA PHE A 295 0.56 -14.87 -17.03
C PHE A 295 1.76 -14.73 -17.98
N LEU A 296 2.04 -13.51 -18.43
CA LEU A 296 3.19 -13.22 -19.28
C LEU A 296 4.52 -13.49 -18.56
N ALA A 297 4.63 -13.14 -17.29
CA ALA A 297 5.82 -13.44 -16.49
C ALA A 297 6.05 -14.95 -16.34
N CYS A 298 5.01 -15.74 -16.08
CA CYS A 298 5.08 -17.21 -16.06
C CYS A 298 5.50 -17.78 -17.42
N TYR A 299 4.95 -17.23 -18.49
CA TYR A 299 5.28 -17.63 -19.85
C TYR A 299 6.75 -17.35 -20.18
N ILE A 300 7.23 -16.14 -19.91
CA ILE A 300 8.63 -15.75 -20.11
C ILE A 300 9.56 -16.61 -19.26
N THR A 301 9.19 -16.92 -18.02
CA THR A 301 9.97 -17.81 -17.14
C THR A 301 10.22 -19.16 -17.80
N GLN A 302 9.21 -19.76 -18.41
CA GLN A 302 9.36 -21.04 -19.11
C GLN A 302 10.28 -20.92 -20.33
N LEU A 303 10.17 -19.83 -21.08
CA LEU A 303 11.04 -19.57 -22.23
C LEU A 303 12.49 -19.37 -21.81
N LEU A 304 12.74 -18.63 -20.73
CA LEU A 304 14.08 -18.42 -20.18
C LEU A 304 14.70 -19.74 -19.74
N GLN A 305 13.95 -20.54 -18.97
CA GLN A 305 14.41 -21.85 -18.52
C GLN A 305 14.71 -22.79 -19.69
N TYR A 306 13.87 -22.78 -20.74
CA TYR A 306 14.10 -23.55 -21.95
C TYR A 306 15.33 -23.06 -22.72
N ALA A 307 15.46 -21.74 -22.94
CA ALA A 307 16.58 -21.15 -23.65
C ALA A 307 17.93 -21.47 -23.00
N VAL A 308 17.95 -21.30 -21.66
CA VAL A 308 19.13 -21.62 -20.84
C VAL A 308 19.44 -23.11 -20.88
N GLY A 309 18.43 -23.98 -20.76
CA GLY A 309 18.60 -25.43 -20.88
C GLY A 309 19.18 -25.86 -22.26
N VAL A 310 18.69 -25.25 -23.34
CA VAL A 310 19.23 -25.51 -24.71
C VAL A 310 20.64 -24.97 -24.86
N PHE A 311 20.94 -23.80 -24.33
CA PHE A 311 22.27 -23.17 -24.39
C PHE A 311 23.32 -24.01 -23.66
N ILE A 312 23.01 -24.44 -22.45
CA ILE A 312 23.91 -25.25 -21.61
C ILE A 312 24.00 -26.67 -22.15
N GLY A 313 22.88 -27.29 -22.54
CA GLY A 313 22.85 -28.66 -23.06
C GLY A 313 23.60 -28.89 -24.38
N ARG A 314 24.02 -27.81 -25.06
CA ARG A 314 24.91 -27.90 -26.25
C ARG A 314 26.39 -28.01 -25.89
N ARG A 315 26.75 -27.77 -24.66
CA ARG A 315 28.12 -27.86 -24.18
C ARG A 315 28.35 -29.24 -23.56
N THR A 316 29.53 -29.79 -23.77
CA THR A 316 29.91 -31.12 -23.27
C THR A 316 30.88 -31.07 -22.10
N ASP A 317 31.22 -29.88 -21.63
CA ASP A 317 32.09 -29.71 -20.48
C ASP A 317 31.36 -30.10 -19.17
N THR A 318 32.13 -30.64 -18.24
CA THR A 318 31.61 -31.20 -16.98
C THR A 318 30.72 -30.21 -16.19
N LEU A 319 31.09 -28.92 -16.19
CA LEU A 319 30.31 -27.87 -15.52
C LEU A 319 28.93 -27.67 -16.17
N SER A 320 28.89 -27.62 -17.50
CA SER A 320 27.64 -27.45 -18.27
C SER A 320 26.72 -28.67 -18.10
N VAL A 321 27.27 -29.88 -18.07
CA VAL A 321 26.50 -31.11 -17.81
C VAL A 321 25.92 -31.06 -16.39
N PHE A 322 26.71 -30.68 -15.38
CA PHE A 322 26.24 -30.51 -14.00
C PHE A 322 25.13 -29.45 -13.89
N LEU A 323 25.32 -28.28 -14.51
CA LEU A 323 24.35 -27.20 -14.47
C LEU A 323 23.04 -27.55 -15.19
N SER A 324 23.12 -28.26 -16.33
CA SER A 324 21.94 -28.66 -17.11
C SER A 324 21.03 -29.64 -16.34
N GLY A 325 21.62 -30.49 -15.49
CA GLY A 325 20.89 -31.42 -14.62
C GLY A 325 20.48 -30.82 -13.28
N SER A 326 20.98 -29.63 -12.94
CA SER A 326 20.78 -29.04 -11.61
C SER A 326 19.46 -28.28 -11.50
N PHE A 327 18.59 -28.78 -10.63
CA PHE A 327 17.37 -28.07 -10.21
C PHE A 327 17.68 -26.69 -9.60
N LEU A 328 18.78 -26.57 -8.84
CA LEU A 328 19.22 -25.33 -8.22
C LEU A 328 19.55 -24.27 -9.26
N PHE A 329 20.13 -24.64 -10.39
CA PHE A 329 20.45 -23.70 -11.44
C PHE A 329 19.19 -23.13 -12.11
N LEU A 330 18.18 -23.95 -12.36
CA LEU A 330 16.89 -23.47 -12.87
C LEU A 330 16.19 -22.54 -11.86
N ARG A 331 16.29 -22.82 -10.58
CA ARG A 331 15.81 -21.91 -9.54
C ARG A 331 16.59 -20.59 -9.52
N PHE A 332 17.91 -20.64 -9.68
CA PHE A 332 18.72 -19.42 -9.80
C PHE A 332 18.27 -18.53 -10.98
N VAL A 333 18.00 -19.12 -12.15
CA VAL A 333 17.45 -18.38 -13.30
C VAL A 333 16.12 -17.74 -12.96
N THR A 334 15.24 -18.46 -12.26
CA THR A 334 13.94 -17.92 -11.81
C THR A 334 14.12 -16.75 -10.84
N PHE A 335 15.00 -16.87 -9.85
CA PHE A 335 15.27 -15.79 -8.89
C PHE A 335 15.89 -14.57 -9.56
N SER A 336 16.81 -14.76 -10.52
CA SER A 336 17.38 -13.64 -11.29
C SER A 336 16.31 -12.91 -12.11
N TRP A 337 15.35 -13.65 -12.66
CA TRP A 337 14.21 -13.08 -13.37
C TRP A 337 13.29 -12.31 -12.43
N LEU A 338 12.98 -12.87 -11.25
CA LEU A 338 12.19 -12.19 -10.21
C LEU A 338 12.87 -10.91 -9.72
N ALA A 339 14.21 -10.94 -9.54
CA ALA A 339 14.97 -9.74 -9.17
C ALA A 339 14.87 -8.64 -10.24
N LEU A 340 14.92 -9.00 -11.52
CA LEU A 340 14.72 -8.07 -12.63
C LEU A 340 13.29 -7.49 -12.61
N LEU A 341 12.27 -8.31 -12.39
CA LEU A 341 10.88 -7.84 -12.26
C LEU A 341 10.71 -6.92 -11.05
N ALA A 342 11.35 -7.22 -9.90
CA ALA A 342 11.35 -6.36 -8.73
C ALA A 342 11.96 -4.98 -9.04
N PHE A 343 13.11 -4.97 -9.74
CA PHE A 343 13.75 -3.74 -10.18
C PHE A 343 12.87 -2.92 -11.14
N LEU A 344 12.21 -3.57 -12.09
CA LEU A 344 11.26 -2.90 -12.98
C LEU A 344 10.07 -2.33 -12.20
N GLY A 345 9.55 -3.06 -11.21
CA GLY A 345 8.51 -2.56 -10.30
C GLY A 345 8.96 -1.34 -9.52
N PHE A 346 10.20 -1.34 -9.01
CA PHE A 346 10.82 -0.18 -8.36
C PHE A 346 10.85 1.05 -9.28
N VAL A 347 11.34 0.90 -10.52
CA VAL A 347 11.40 1.99 -11.50
C VAL A 347 10.00 2.52 -11.83
N LEU A 348 9.03 1.63 -12.05
CA LEU A 348 7.64 2.01 -12.32
C LEU A 348 7.03 2.79 -11.15
N TYR A 349 7.30 2.37 -9.93
CA TYR A 349 6.78 3.02 -8.73
C TYR A 349 7.34 4.44 -8.56
N PHE A 350 8.66 4.60 -8.52
CA PHE A 350 9.28 5.88 -8.21
C PHE A 350 9.38 6.83 -9.40
N ARG A 351 9.51 6.31 -10.64
CA ARG A 351 9.66 7.16 -11.81
C ARG A 351 8.34 7.52 -12.48
N PHE A 352 7.37 6.60 -12.43
CA PHE A 352 6.10 6.75 -13.14
C PHE A 352 4.89 6.77 -12.21
N ASN A 353 5.07 6.70 -10.90
CA ASN A 353 4.00 6.60 -9.89
C ASN A 353 3.00 5.47 -10.18
N VAL A 354 3.48 4.32 -10.66
CA VAL A 354 2.66 3.14 -10.97
C VAL A 354 2.91 2.05 -9.95
N TYR A 355 1.90 1.70 -9.18
CA TYR A 355 1.95 0.60 -8.21
C TYR A 355 1.53 -0.71 -8.83
N LEU A 356 2.44 -1.69 -8.80
CA LEU A 356 2.20 -3.08 -9.14
C LEU A 356 2.15 -3.92 -7.88
N ALA A 357 1.06 -4.63 -7.62
CA ALA A 357 0.98 -5.62 -6.55
C ALA A 357 1.84 -6.86 -6.92
N MET A 358 3.17 -6.72 -6.79
CA MET A 358 4.18 -7.69 -7.27
C MET A 358 4.00 -9.10 -6.70
N THR A 359 3.37 -9.22 -5.53
CA THR A 359 3.05 -10.52 -4.91
C THR A 359 2.23 -11.40 -5.86
N TRP A 360 1.25 -10.81 -6.57
CA TRP A 360 0.41 -11.51 -7.55
C TRP A 360 1.15 -11.92 -8.82
N ILE A 361 2.31 -11.31 -9.10
CA ILE A 361 3.19 -11.69 -10.22
C ILE A 361 4.20 -12.74 -9.76
N PHE A 362 4.82 -12.54 -8.58
CA PHE A 362 5.88 -13.41 -8.08
C PHE A 362 5.39 -14.79 -7.68
N ALA A 363 4.26 -14.86 -6.97
CA ALA A 363 3.74 -16.12 -6.46
C ALA A 363 3.47 -17.16 -7.58
N PRO A 364 2.77 -16.85 -8.68
CA PRO A 364 2.61 -17.81 -9.77
C PRO A 364 3.94 -18.14 -10.48
N VAL A 365 4.86 -17.18 -10.66
CA VAL A 365 6.18 -17.43 -11.26
C VAL A 365 6.98 -18.46 -10.45
N MET A 366 6.92 -18.37 -9.11
CA MET A 366 7.56 -19.36 -8.23
C MET A 366 6.98 -20.77 -8.40
N LEU A 367 5.71 -20.88 -8.75
CA LEU A 367 4.99 -22.16 -8.92
C LEU A 367 5.02 -22.71 -10.35
N VAL A 368 5.69 -22.07 -11.30
CA VAL A 368 5.81 -22.53 -12.69
C VAL A 368 6.42 -23.93 -12.77
N ALA A 369 7.42 -24.23 -11.94
CA ALA A 369 8.07 -25.54 -11.93
C ALA A 369 7.13 -26.65 -11.45
N GLU A 370 6.35 -26.39 -10.43
CA GLU A 370 5.33 -27.30 -9.87
C GLU A 370 4.19 -27.52 -10.88
N ALA A 371 3.67 -26.45 -11.47
CA ALA A 371 2.66 -26.53 -12.54
C ALA A 371 3.16 -27.36 -13.73
N ARG A 372 4.42 -27.19 -14.11
CA ARG A 372 5.07 -28.00 -15.15
C ARG A 372 5.15 -29.48 -14.77
N ALA A 373 5.55 -29.78 -13.54
CA ALA A 373 5.65 -31.16 -13.04
C ALA A 373 4.28 -31.84 -13.03
N ILE A 374 3.24 -31.14 -12.57
CA ILE A 374 1.87 -31.64 -12.62
C ILE A 374 1.42 -31.90 -14.05
N TYR A 375 1.64 -30.93 -14.96
CA TYR A 375 1.31 -31.07 -16.36
C TYR A 375 2.03 -32.27 -17.01
N ALA A 376 3.32 -32.42 -16.78
CA ALA A 376 4.13 -33.53 -17.29
C ALA A 376 3.60 -34.89 -16.77
N ALA A 377 3.21 -34.97 -15.49
CA ALA A 377 2.63 -36.17 -14.89
C ALA A 377 1.28 -36.53 -15.55
N VAL A 378 0.42 -35.54 -15.81
CA VAL A 378 -0.85 -35.73 -16.52
C VAL A 378 -0.60 -36.23 -17.94
N VAL A 379 0.28 -35.59 -18.70
CA VAL A 379 0.64 -36.03 -20.05
C VAL A 379 1.19 -37.45 -20.05
N LYS A 380 2.07 -37.77 -19.10
CA LYS A 380 2.63 -39.12 -18.95
C LYS A 380 1.53 -40.14 -18.69
N SER A 381 0.61 -39.88 -17.75
CA SER A 381 -0.53 -40.75 -17.46
C SER A 381 -1.43 -40.96 -18.68
N MET A 382 -1.69 -39.89 -19.44
CA MET A 382 -2.48 -39.99 -20.68
C MET A 382 -1.77 -40.79 -21.77
N CYS A 383 -0.43 -40.68 -21.90
CA CYS A 383 0.34 -41.48 -22.83
C CYS A 383 0.26 -42.98 -22.52
N TYR A 384 0.21 -43.37 -21.26
CA TYR A 384 0.05 -44.77 -20.84
C TYR A 384 -1.36 -45.31 -21.09
N ASN A 385 -2.40 -44.53 -20.78
CA ASN A 385 -3.78 -44.98 -20.75
C ASN A 385 -4.54 -44.78 -22.08
N HIS A 386 -4.15 -43.74 -22.86
CA HIS A 386 -4.87 -43.29 -24.06
C HIS A 386 -3.89 -42.98 -25.21
N SER A 387 -3.27 -44.02 -25.77
CA SER A 387 -2.24 -43.89 -26.84
C SER A 387 -2.72 -43.30 -28.17
N GLN A 388 -4.04 -43.13 -28.38
CA GLN A 388 -4.62 -42.64 -29.65
C GLN A 388 -4.92 -41.15 -29.73
N VAL A 389 -4.54 -40.36 -28.72
CA VAL A 389 -4.89 -38.93 -28.67
C VAL A 389 -3.86 -38.14 -29.50
N LYS A 390 -4.23 -37.68 -30.69
CA LYS A 390 -3.34 -36.97 -31.67
C LYS A 390 -2.55 -35.79 -31.11
N TRP A 391 -3.05 -35.09 -30.07
CA TRP A 391 -2.32 -33.96 -29.52
C TRP A 391 -1.12 -34.37 -28.65
N LEU A 392 -1.14 -35.57 -28.07
CA LEU A 392 -0.03 -36.14 -27.30
C LEU A 392 1.22 -36.39 -28.17
N GLU A 393 1.04 -36.63 -29.47
CA GLU A 393 2.16 -36.84 -30.40
C GLU A 393 3.05 -35.61 -30.56
N LYS A 394 2.50 -34.43 -30.33
CA LYS A 394 3.18 -33.13 -30.44
C LYS A 394 3.61 -32.54 -29.08
N SER A 395 3.39 -33.27 -27.99
CA SER A 395 3.74 -32.80 -26.64
C SER A 395 5.28 -32.73 -26.47
N LEU A 396 5.73 -31.69 -25.78
CA LEU A 396 7.13 -31.54 -25.34
C LEU A 396 7.50 -32.54 -24.23
N TYR A 397 6.50 -33.11 -23.57
CA TYR A 397 6.62 -34.04 -22.43
C TYR A 397 6.24 -35.48 -22.79
N LYS A 398 6.15 -35.79 -24.07
CA LYS A 398 5.87 -37.14 -24.55
C LYS A 398 6.94 -38.11 -24.05
N VAL A 399 6.50 -39.20 -23.45
CA VAL A 399 7.36 -40.32 -23.06
C VAL A 399 7.07 -41.49 -24.01
N SER A 400 8.10 -42.07 -24.64
CA SER A 400 7.98 -43.33 -25.34
C SER A 400 7.55 -44.43 -24.37
N LYS A 401 6.59 -45.29 -24.80
CA LYS A 401 6.31 -46.49 -24.01
C LYS A 401 7.61 -47.30 -23.87
N PRO A 402 7.90 -47.84 -22.68
CA PRO A 402 8.95 -48.82 -22.58
C PRO A 402 8.56 -49.99 -23.51
N GLU A 403 9.48 -50.43 -24.36
CA GLU A 403 9.30 -51.64 -25.15
C GLU A 403 9.09 -52.79 -24.15
N SER A 404 7.93 -53.44 -24.25
CA SER A 404 7.55 -54.60 -23.42
C SER A 404 8.30 -55.84 -23.82
#